data_e825cf05a8c1d39e5febd01439d455bb
#
_entry.id   e825cf05a8c1d39e5febd01439d455bb
#
_cell.length_a   1.000
_cell.length_b   1.000
_cell.length_c   1.000
_cell.angle_alpha   90.00
_cell.angle_beta   90.00
_cell.angle_gamma   90.00
#
_symmetry.space_group_name_H-M   'P 1'
#
loop_
_entity.id
_entity.type
_entity.pdbx_description
1 polymer ?
#
loop_
_entity_poly.entity_id
_entity_poly.type
_entity_poly.pdbx_seq_one_letter_code
_entity_poly.pdbx_strand_id
1 'polypeptide(L)'
;MIDLKYSLVIEAPEDPTFFTFYSLDLEGFTGVGNSVEDCLYKAKWGIEEHVALLKEHKLPVPSINLNPTITIKNTKKLAVVS
;
A
#
# COMPACT_ATOMS: atom_id res chain seq x y z
N MET A 1 -8.30 14.11 -0.46
CA MET A 1 -8.91 12.87 0.05
C MET A 1 -8.43 11.69 -0.76
N ILE A 2 -8.08 10.62 -0.11
CA ILE A 2 -7.57 9.43 -0.78
C ILE A 2 -8.72 8.45 -1.00
N ASP A 3 -8.89 8.05 -2.24
CA ASP A 3 -9.97 7.17 -2.63
C ASP A 3 -9.43 5.76 -2.87
N LEU A 4 -9.14 5.07 -1.79
CA LEU A 4 -8.67 3.70 -1.84
C LEU A 4 -9.78 2.74 -1.43
N LYS A 5 -9.82 1.60 -2.06
CA LYS A 5 -10.81 0.56 -1.77
C LYS A 5 -10.33 -0.44 -0.73
N TYR A 6 -9.06 -0.38 -0.38
CA TYR A 6 -8.41 -1.28 0.58
C TYR A 6 -7.45 -0.49 1.44
N SER A 7 -7.21 -0.99 2.65
CA SER A 7 -6.26 -0.35 3.55
C SER A 7 -4.84 -0.49 3.04
N LEU A 8 -4.01 0.49 3.35
CA LEU A 8 -2.63 0.54 2.87
C LEU A 8 -1.68 0.78 4.02
N VAL A 9 -0.55 0.12 4.01
CA VAL A 9 0.54 0.36 4.95
C VAL A 9 1.74 0.85 4.14
N ILE A 10 2.28 2.00 4.54
CA ILE A 10 3.47 2.57 3.92
C ILE A 10 4.58 2.52 4.94
N GLU A 11 5.72 1.94 4.58
CA GLU A 11 6.87 1.84 5.47
C GLU A 11 8.03 2.67 4.94
N ALA A 12 8.63 3.43 5.84
CA ALA A 12 9.83 4.22 5.55
C ALA A 12 11.03 3.46 6.13
N PRO A 13 11.78 2.71 5.31
CA PRO A 13 12.96 2.01 5.80
C PRO A 13 14.10 2.98 6.09
N GLU A 14 15.23 2.45 6.54
CA GLU A 14 16.38 3.29 6.85
C GLU A 14 16.89 4.06 5.65
N ASP A 15 16.78 3.49 4.46
CA ASP A 15 17.18 4.17 3.24
C ASP A 15 16.17 5.29 2.95
N PRO A 16 16.59 6.56 2.96
CA PRO A 16 15.65 7.67 2.78
C PRO A 16 15.22 7.88 1.31
N THR A 17 15.72 7.07 0.39
CA THR A 17 15.45 7.29 -1.02
C THR A 17 14.19 6.61 -1.52
N PHE A 18 13.60 5.72 -0.72
CA PHE A 18 12.39 5.05 -1.15
C PHE A 18 11.51 4.64 0.04
N PHE A 19 10.26 4.36 -0.28
CA PHE A 19 9.28 3.85 0.66
C PHE A 19 8.68 2.59 0.07
N THR A 20 8.27 1.66 0.91
CA THR A 20 7.57 0.46 0.47
C THR A 20 6.11 0.55 0.91
N PHE A 21 5.23 -0.15 0.20
CA PHE A 21 3.83 -0.18 0.60
C PHE A 21 3.22 -1.54 0.30
N TYR A 22 2.19 -1.88 1.05
CA TYR A 22 1.42 -3.10 0.86
C TYR A 22 0.03 -2.90 1.43
N SER A 23 -0.90 -3.79 1.09
CA SER A 23 -2.25 -3.74 1.61
C SER A 23 -2.51 -4.91 2.55
N LEU A 24 -3.16 -4.63 3.69
CA LEU A 24 -3.57 -5.67 4.60
C LEU A 24 -4.80 -6.42 4.09
N ASP A 25 -5.57 -5.77 3.24
CA ASP A 25 -6.82 -6.34 2.72
C ASP A 25 -6.63 -7.06 1.39
N LEU A 26 -5.55 -6.80 0.70
CA LEU A 26 -5.30 -7.31 -0.65
C LEU A 26 -3.99 -8.07 -0.68
N GLU A 27 -4.07 -9.37 -0.46
CA GLU A 27 -2.90 -10.22 -0.38
C GLU A 27 -2.07 -10.19 -1.66
N GLY A 28 -0.76 -10.12 -1.48
CA GLY A 28 0.16 -10.11 -2.61
C GLY A 28 0.38 -8.74 -3.23
N PHE A 29 -0.35 -7.74 -2.80
CA PHE A 29 -0.19 -6.39 -3.33
C PHE A 29 0.93 -5.67 -2.58
N THR A 30 1.96 -5.26 -3.30
CA THR A 30 3.10 -4.55 -2.73
C THR A 30 3.74 -3.68 -3.80
N GLY A 31 4.50 -2.68 -3.36
CA GLY A 31 5.19 -1.79 -4.29
C GLY A 31 6.18 -0.89 -3.59
N VAL A 32 6.78 -0.01 -4.37
CA VAL A 32 7.80 0.92 -3.92
C VAL A 32 7.51 2.30 -4.51
N GLY A 33 7.73 3.33 -3.72
CA GLY A 33 7.57 4.71 -4.17
C GLY A 33 8.68 5.60 -3.61
N ASN A 34 8.83 6.79 -4.17
CA ASN A 34 9.88 7.74 -3.76
C ASN A 34 9.42 8.66 -2.63
N SER A 35 8.14 8.69 -2.34
CA SER A 35 7.56 9.51 -1.30
C SER A 35 6.24 8.90 -0.88
N VAL A 36 5.66 9.41 0.21
CA VAL A 36 4.32 8.96 0.63
C VAL A 36 3.30 9.23 -0.47
N GLU A 37 3.36 10.42 -1.07
CA GLU A 37 2.44 10.76 -2.15
C GLU A 37 2.60 9.84 -3.35
N ASP A 38 3.85 9.53 -3.71
CA ASP A 38 4.12 8.61 -4.81
C ASP A 38 3.58 7.22 -4.52
N CYS A 39 3.74 6.75 -3.27
CA CYS A 39 3.18 5.46 -2.85
C CYS A 39 1.66 5.45 -2.99
N LEU A 40 1.00 6.52 -2.56
CA LEU A 40 -0.45 6.60 -2.65
C LEU A 40 -0.93 6.61 -4.09
N TYR A 41 -0.24 7.32 -4.95
CA TYR A 41 -0.56 7.37 -6.36
C TYR A 41 -0.41 5.98 -7.01
N LYS A 42 0.74 5.35 -6.76
CA LYS A 42 1.01 4.02 -7.31
C LYS A 42 0.07 2.97 -6.75
N ALA A 43 -0.28 3.09 -5.46
CA ALA A 43 -1.20 2.15 -4.84
C ALA A 43 -2.59 2.23 -5.47
N LYS A 44 -3.06 3.43 -5.74
CA LYS A 44 -4.38 3.62 -6.35
C LYS A 44 -4.48 2.89 -7.68
N TRP A 45 -3.51 3.12 -8.55
CA TRP A 45 -3.51 2.46 -9.86
C TRP A 45 -3.18 0.98 -9.76
N GLY A 46 -2.22 0.64 -8.89
CA GLY A 46 -1.81 -0.75 -8.71
C GLY A 46 -2.93 -1.63 -8.16
N ILE A 47 -3.73 -1.11 -7.25
CA ILE A 47 -4.87 -1.86 -6.71
C ILE A 47 -5.85 -2.19 -7.82
N GLU A 48 -6.16 -1.24 -8.69
CA GLU A 48 -7.07 -1.48 -9.80
C GLU A 48 -6.53 -2.55 -10.74
N GLU A 49 -5.25 -2.49 -11.07
CA GLU A 49 -4.62 -3.49 -11.92
C GLU A 49 -4.60 -4.85 -11.26
N HIS A 50 -4.29 -4.90 -9.97
CA HIS A 50 -4.23 -6.15 -9.22
C HIS A 50 -5.59 -6.84 -9.19
N VAL A 51 -6.65 -6.07 -8.93
CA VAL A 51 -8.01 -6.59 -8.93
C VAL A 51 -8.39 -7.09 -10.32
N ALA A 52 -8.02 -6.35 -11.36
CA ALA A 52 -8.30 -6.76 -12.73
C ALA A 52 -7.63 -8.09 -13.06
N LEU A 53 -6.38 -8.27 -12.61
CA LEU A 53 -5.66 -9.52 -12.82
C LEU A 53 -6.31 -10.68 -12.08
N LEU A 54 -6.76 -10.45 -10.85
CA LEU A 54 -7.46 -11.49 -10.10
C LEU A 54 -8.72 -11.93 -10.84
N LYS A 55 -9.48 -10.99 -11.37
CA LYS A 55 -10.70 -11.30 -12.13
C LYS A 55 -10.37 -12.05 -13.42
N GLU A 56 -9.31 -11.61 -14.11
CA GLU A 56 -8.89 -12.25 -15.35
C GLU A 56 -8.51 -13.71 -15.12
N HIS A 57 -7.84 -14.00 -14.02
CA HIS A 57 -7.43 -15.35 -13.67
C HIS A 57 -8.49 -16.12 -12.89
N LYS A 58 -9.68 -15.54 -12.72
CA LYS A 58 -10.79 -16.16 -11.99
C LYS A 58 -10.43 -16.50 -10.56
N LEU A 59 -9.61 -15.66 -9.95
CA LEU A 59 -9.22 -15.80 -8.55
C LEU A 59 -10.15 -14.96 -7.67
N PRO A 60 -10.31 -15.34 -6.39
CA PRO A 60 -11.16 -14.57 -5.49
C PRO A 60 -10.68 -13.14 -5.35
N VAL A 61 -11.61 -12.19 -5.39
CA VAL A 61 -11.33 -10.77 -5.18
C VAL A 61 -11.79 -10.41 -3.79
N PRO A 62 -10.91 -9.90 -2.92
CA PRO A 62 -11.32 -9.49 -1.57
C PRO A 62 -12.40 -8.41 -1.61
N SER A 63 -13.29 -8.44 -0.63
CA SER A 63 -14.35 -7.44 -0.52
C SER A 63 -13.75 -6.06 -0.29
N ILE A 64 -14.37 -5.04 -0.85
CA ILE A 64 -13.93 -3.67 -0.66
C ILE A 64 -14.07 -3.30 0.81
N ASN A 65 -13.03 -2.67 1.36
CA ASN A 65 -13.06 -2.16 2.72
C ASN A 65 -13.78 -0.82 2.70
N LEU A 66 -14.90 -0.74 3.41
CA LEU A 66 -15.70 0.48 3.45
C LEU A 66 -15.04 1.60 4.26
N ASN A 67 -14.11 1.24 5.13
CA ASN A 67 -13.38 2.21 5.95
C ASN A 67 -11.88 1.96 5.85
N PRO A 68 -11.31 2.12 4.66
CA PRO A 68 -9.88 1.84 4.48
C PRO A 68 -9.04 2.84 5.27
N THR A 69 -7.95 2.34 5.83
CA THR A 69 -7.02 3.18 6.59
C THR A 69 -5.67 3.21 5.89
N ILE A 70 -4.93 4.27 6.15
CA ILE A 70 -3.56 4.40 5.67
C ILE A 70 -2.68 4.50 6.90
N THR A 71 -1.80 3.52 7.06
CA THR A 71 -0.87 3.48 8.19
C THR A 71 0.52 3.76 7.67
N ILE A 72 1.21 4.69 8.30
CA ILE A 72 2.57 5.02 7.93
C ILE A 72 3.49 4.59 9.06
N LYS A 73 4.39 3.66 8.76
CA LYS A 73 5.38 3.17 9.73
C LYS A 73 6.73 3.75 9.40
N ASN A 74 7.41 4.28 10.39
CA ASN A 74 8.73 4.86 10.21
C ASN A 74 9.74 4.11 11.06
N THR A 75 10.38 3.14 10.44
CA THR A 75 11.39 2.31 11.11
C THR A 75 12.57 3.14 11.58
N LYS A 76 12.94 4.13 10.81
CA LYS A 76 14.05 5.02 11.15
C LYS A 76 13.79 5.75 12.47
N LYS A 77 12.57 6.17 12.69
CA LYS A 77 12.20 6.87 13.90
C LYS A 77 12.31 5.99 15.11
N LEU A 78 11.98 4.72 14.98
CA LEU A 78 12.11 3.77 16.10
C LEU A 78 13.55 3.60 16.52
N ALA A 79 14.48 3.61 15.58
CA ALA A 79 15.90 3.46 15.89
C ALA A 79 16.42 4.68 16.64
N VAL A 80 15.90 5.85 16.33
CA VAL A 80 16.38 7.09 16.94
C VAL A 80 15.98 7.21 18.40
N VAL A 81 14.87 6.61 18.76
CA VAL A 81 14.34 6.72 20.13
C VAL A 81 15.20 6.01 21.16
N SER A 82 15.95 5.04 20.75
CA SER A 82 16.79 4.26 21.66
C SER A 82 17.90 5.08 22.30
#